data_0c1600d6a5d274bb90dc2dac8d0c7cf8
#
_entry.id   0c1600d6a5d274bb90dc2dac8d0c7cf8
#
_cell.length_a   1.000
_cell.length_b   1.000
_cell.length_c   1.000
_cell.angle_alpha   90.00
_cell.angle_beta   90.00
_cell.angle_gamma   90.00
#
_symmetry.space_group_name_H-M   'P 1'
#
loop_
_entity.id
_entity.type
_entity.pdbx_description
1 polymer ?
#
loop_
_entity_poly.entity_id
_entity_poly.type
_entity_poly.pdbx_seq_one_letter_code
_entity_poly.pdbx_strand_id
1 'polypeptide(L)'
;MPATQCPASALRVMVTRTRGGAAAGTSYVPLDFTNTSGHSCDMYGFPGVSFVTGHPGRQIGEAASRQATFGPETVTLASGATAHAWLGIANAGNFSPSACGQVTAHWLKIYPPDQFTALYARFTAQACSKKISGSTQLMILPIRPGAGSPGSVP
;
A
#
# COMPACT_ATOMS: atom_id res chain seq x y z
N MET A 1 -25.06 -6.73 15.23
CA MET A 1 -24.58 -7.39 14.00
C MET A 1 -23.15 -7.00 13.75
N PRO A 2 -22.26 -7.95 13.50
CA PRO A 2 -20.90 -7.57 13.15
C PRO A 2 -20.92 -6.76 11.85
N ALA A 3 -20.08 -5.75 11.78
CA ALA A 3 -19.93 -4.99 10.55
C ALA A 3 -19.32 -5.90 9.49
N THR A 4 -19.71 -5.71 8.24
CA THR A 4 -19.15 -6.46 7.14
C THR A 4 -17.83 -5.83 6.68
N GLN A 5 -16.98 -6.66 6.12
CA GLN A 5 -15.74 -6.20 5.51
C GLN A 5 -16.02 -5.18 4.39
N CYS A 6 -15.22 -4.12 4.32
CA CYS A 6 -15.33 -3.13 3.24
C CYS A 6 -14.94 -3.80 1.92
N PRO A 7 -15.89 -3.98 0.98
CA PRO A 7 -15.51 -4.49 -0.33
C PRO A 7 -14.76 -3.42 -1.13
N ALA A 8 -13.95 -3.86 -2.08
CA ALA A 8 -13.20 -2.92 -2.93
C ALA A 8 -14.11 -1.89 -3.60
N SER A 9 -15.33 -2.30 -3.99
CA SER A 9 -16.32 -1.42 -4.62
C SER A 9 -16.80 -0.29 -3.70
N ALA A 10 -16.63 -0.42 -2.39
CA ALA A 10 -17.01 0.59 -1.40
C ALA A 10 -15.84 1.50 -1.03
N LEU A 11 -14.66 1.26 -1.58
CA LEU A 11 -13.44 1.96 -1.18
C LEU A 11 -12.87 2.77 -2.34
N ARG A 12 -12.37 3.94 -2.01
CA ARG A 12 -11.48 4.71 -2.88
C ARG A 12 -10.12 4.77 -2.21
N VAL A 13 -9.05 4.52 -2.97
CA VAL A 13 -7.69 4.63 -2.45
C VAL A 13 -6.99 5.83 -3.06
N MET A 14 -6.28 6.58 -2.23
CA MET A 14 -5.41 7.68 -2.65
C MET A 14 -4.02 7.45 -2.08
N VAL A 15 -3.00 7.78 -2.87
CA VAL A 15 -1.61 7.69 -2.45
C VAL A 15 -0.99 9.06 -2.63
N THR A 16 -0.50 9.64 -1.55
CA THR A 16 0.13 10.96 -1.60
C THR A 16 1.56 10.87 -1.11
N ARG A 17 2.45 11.65 -1.72
CA ARG A 17 3.81 11.76 -1.22
C ARG A 17 3.79 12.66 0.00
N THR A 18 4.42 12.21 1.09
CA THR A 18 4.55 13.00 2.31
C THR A 18 5.97 13.54 2.41
N ARG A 19 6.10 14.81 2.78
CA ARG A 19 7.41 15.36 3.11
C ARG A 19 7.87 14.78 4.45
N GLY A 20 9.13 14.39 4.52
CA GLY A 20 9.70 13.81 5.74
C GLY A 20 9.30 12.37 6.00
N GLY A 21 8.60 11.74 5.06
CA GLY A 21 8.25 10.33 5.16
C GLY A 21 9.37 9.39 4.77
N ALA A 22 10.61 9.85 4.73
CA ALA A 22 11.75 9.03 4.36
C ALA A 22 12.60 8.72 5.57
N ALA A 23 13.10 7.50 5.65
CA ALA A 23 14.08 7.06 6.63
C ALA A 23 15.15 6.28 5.90
N ALA A 24 16.42 6.59 6.14
CA ALA A 24 17.64 5.88 5.67
C ALA A 24 17.43 4.95 4.45
N GLY A 25 17.15 5.51 3.29
CA GLY A 25 17.00 4.74 2.05
C GLY A 25 15.61 4.16 1.80
N THR A 26 14.63 4.45 2.64
CA THR A 26 13.25 4.00 2.47
C THR A 26 12.30 5.20 2.55
N SER A 27 11.40 5.30 1.59
CA SER A 27 10.33 6.30 1.62
C SER A 27 9.05 5.65 2.09
N TYR A 28 8.27 6.35 2.94
CA TYR A 28 6.97 5.88 3.39
C TYR A 28 5.89 6.76 2.80
N VAL A 29 4.89 6.14 2.20
CA VAL A 29 3.72 6.83 1.65
C VAL A 29 2.46 6.20 2.22
N PRO A 30 1.44 7.00 2.57
CA PRO A 30 0.19 6.45 3.06
C PRO A 30 -0.69 6.01 1.90
N LEU A 31 -1.30 4.84 2.04
CA LEU A 31 -2.42 4.41 1.22
C LEU A 31 -3.66 4.77 2.00
N ASP A 32 -4.39 5.80 1.57
CA ASP A 32 -5.60 6.25 2.25
C ASP A 32 -6.82 5.63 1.59
N PHE A 33 -7.56 4.83 2.37
CA PHE A 33 -8.79 4.17 1.93
C PHE A 33 -9.98 4.91 2.51
N THR A 34 -10.87 5.39 1.65
CA THR A 34 -12.08 6.08 2.08
C THR A 34 -13.30 5.23 1.75
N ASN A 35 -14.18 5.05 2.75
CA ASN A 35 -15.45 4.37 2.57
C ASN A 35 -16.41 5.30 1.85
N THR A 36 -16.68 4.99 0.57
CA THR A 36 -17.58 5.79 -0.28
C THR A 36 -19.00 5.26 -0.28
N SER A 37 -19.28 4.19 0.47
CA SER A 37 -20.62 3.62 0.58
C SER A 37 -21.47 4.38 1.61
N GLY A 38 -22.76 4.12 1.63
CA GLY A 38 -23.67 4.69 2.61
C GLY A 38 -23.73 3.93 3.94
N HIS A 39 -22.87 2.92 4.13
CA HIS A 39 -22.90 2.03 5.30
C HIS A 39 -21.52 1.91 5.92
N SER A 40 -21.46 1.69 7.23
CA SER A 40 -20.21 1.36 7.90
C SER A 40 -19.70 -0.01 7.43
N CYS A 41 -18.39 -0.15 7.38
CA CYS A 41 -17.73 -1.43 7.08
C CYS A 41 -16.39 -1.51 7.80
N ASP A 42 -15.84 -2.72 7.88
CA ASP A 42 -14.60 -2.97 8.60
C ASP A 42 -13.44 -3.28 7.66
N MET A 43 -12.24 -2.88 8.09
CA MET A 43 -10.99 -3.31 7.48
C MET A 43 -10.10 -3.93 8.56
N TYR A 44 -9.44 -5.03 8.22
CA TYR A 44 -8.54 -5.73 9.13
C TYR A 44 -7.40 -6.36 8.35
N GLY A 45 -6.17 -6.05 8.73
CA GLY A 45 -5.00 -6.71 8.18
C GLY A 45 -4.18 -5.84 7.25
N PHE A 46 -3.55 -6.47 6.28
CA PHE A 46 -2.58 -5.85 5.38
C PHE A 46 -3.14 -5.79 3.96
N PRO A 47 -3.10 -4.62 3.30
CA PRO A 47 -3.39 -4.57 1.86
C PRO A 47 -2.33 -5.34 1.07
N GLY A 48 -2.71 -5.88 -0.07
CA GLY A 48 -1.75 -6.38 -1.05
C GLY A 48 -1.34 -5.22 -1.96
N VAL A 49 -0.03 -5.01 -2.16
CA VAL A 49 0.46 -3.88 -2.96
C VAL A 49 1.58 -4.34 -3.87
N SER A 50 1.52 -3.92 -5.13
CA SER A 50 2.61 -4.14 -6.08
C SER A 50 2.67 -3.01 -7.09
N PHE A 51 3.87 -2.77 -7.62
CA PHE A 51 4.00 -1.96 -8.82
C PHE A 51 3.46 -2.72 -10.03
N VAL A 52 2.81 -2.01 -10.94
CA VAL A 52 2.28 -2.60 -12.18
C VAL A 52 2.51 -1.67 -13.36
N THR A 53 2.45 -2.24 -14.57
CA THR A 53 2.71 -1.49 -15.80
C THR A 53 1.54 -0.61 -16.22
N GLY A 54 0.37 -0.81 -15.65
CA GLY A 54 -0.82 -0.03 -15.98
C GLY A 54 -2.01 -0.47 -15.14
N HIS A 55 -3.21 -0.02 -15.50
CA HIS A 55 -4.44 -0.32 -14.79
C HIS A 55 -5.54 -0.84 -15.75
N PRO A 56 -5.58 -2.15 -16.04
CA PRO A 56 -4.73 -3.23 -15.52
C PRO A 56 -3.36 -3.29 -16.19
N GLY A 57 -2.46 -4.03 -15.59
CA GLY A 57 -1.13 -4.21 -16.13
C GLY A 57 -0.41 -5.37 -15.49
N ARG A 58 0.81 -5.62 -15.97
CA ARG A 58 1.65 -6.68 -15.43
C ARG A 58 2.34 -6.22 -14.17
N GLN A 59 2.51 -7.14 -13.22
CA GLN A 59 3.27 -6.86 -12.00
C GLN A 59 4.74 -6.59 -12.32
N ILE A 60 5.28 -5.56 -11.67
CA ILE A 60 6.69 -5.19 -11.74
C ILE A 60 7.32 -5.57 -10.40
N GLY A 61 8.23 -6.54 -10.42
CA GLY A 61 8.88 -7.00 -9.21
C GLY A 61 7.96 -7.79 -8.29
N GLU A 62 8.28 -7.82 -7.01
CA GLU A 62 7.52 -8.56 -6.02
C GLU A 62 6.49 -7.70 -5.32
N ALA A 63 5.40 -8.33 -4.87
CA ALA A 63 4.44 -7.69 -4.00
C ALA A 63 5.07 -7.32 -2.66
N ALA A 64 4.51 -6.31 -1.99
CA ALA A 64 5.01 -5.85 -0.71
C ALA A 64 4.99 -6.97 0.33
N SER A 65 6.08 -7.07 1.10
CA SER A 65 6.13 -7.96 2.25
C SER A 65 5.37 -7.33 3.43
N ARG A 66 4.71 -8.17 4.22
CA ARG A 66 3.97 -7.72 5.40
C ARG A 66 4.92 -7.47 6.55
N GLN A 67 4.79 -6.31 7.19
CA GLN A 67 5.58 -5.98 8.38
C GLN A 67 4.85 -6.53 9.60
N ALA A 68 5.09 -7.80 9.90
CA ALA A 68 4.33 -8.55 10.91
C ALA A 68 4.61 -8.12 12.36
N THR A 69 5.68 -7.33 12.60
CA THR A 69 5.97 -6.78 13.93
C THR A 69 4.81 -5.92 14.45
N PHE A 70 4.08 -5.26 13.55
CA PHE A 70 2.92 -4.45 13.90
C PHE A 70 1.68 -5.28 13.70
N GLY A 71 1.03 -5.70 14.81
CA GLY A 71 -0.18 -6.51 14.76
C GLY A 71 -1.34 -5.75 14.13
N PRO A 72 -2.18 -6.45 13.34
CA PRO A 72 -3.38 -5.82 12.78
C PRO A 72 -4.45 -5.60 13.83
N GLU A 73 -5.33 -4.64 13.56
CA GLU A 73 -6.51 -4.37 14.38
C GLU A 73 -7.73 -4.12 13.49
N THR A 74 -8.92 -4.36 14.00
CA THR A 74 -10.14 -4.03 13.27
C THR A 74 -10.35 -2.53 13.26
N VAL A 75 -10.51 -1.97 12.06
CA VAL A 75 -10.80 -0.55 11.88
C VAL A 75 -12.18 -0.43 11.25
N THR A 76 -13.12 0.15 11.97
CA THR A 76 -14.46 0.38 11.46
C THR A 76 -14.52 1.75 10.78
N LEU A 77 -14.95 1.76 9.52
CA LEU A 77 -15.10 2.97 8.73
C LEU A 77 -16.57 3.32 8.58
N ALA A 78 -16.99 4.41 9.21
CA ALA A 78 -18.27 5.01 8.90
C ALA A 78 -18.28 5.50 7.46
N SER A 79 -19.47 5.75 6.90
CA SER A 79 -19.58 6.35 5.57
C SER A 79 -18.76 7.65 5.51
N GLY A 80 -17.91 7.76 4.50
CA GLY A 80 -17.03 8.93 4.31
C GLY A 80 -15.74 8.91 5.13
N ALA A 81 -15.57 7.96 6.06
CA ALA A 81 -14.37 7.89 6.89
C ALA A 81 -13.19 7.27 6.13
N THR A 82 -11.98 7.56 6.59
CA THR A 82 -10.74 7.11 5.98
C THR A 82 -9.90 6.31 6.97
N ALA A 83 -9.27 5.25 6.46
CA ALA A 83 -8.23 4.50 7.14
C ALA A 83 -6.97 4.52 6.28
N HIS A 84 -5.82 4.21 6.86
CA HIS A 84 -4.57 4.19 6.09
C HIS A 84 -3.74 2.95 6.38
N ALA A 85 -2.85 2.65 5.43
CA ALA A 85 -1.75 1.72 5.64
C ALA A 85 -0.48 2.36 5.07
N TRP A 86 0.62 2.28 5.82
CA TRP A 86 1.90 2.80 5.34
C TRP A 86 2.59 1.81 4.42
N LEU A 87 2.96 2.28 3.23
CA LEU A 87 3.77 1.55 2.26
C LEU A 87 5.20 2.06 2.36
N GLY A 88 6.13 1.17 2.69
CA GLY A 88 7.55 1.47 2.65
C GLY A 88 8.12 1.09 1.30
N ILE A 89 8.86 2.00 0.68
CA ILE A 89 9.48 1.80 -0.62
C ILE A 89 10.97 2.01 -0.46
N ALA A 90 11.74 0.91 -0.50
CA ALA A 90 13.19 1.02 -0.49
C ALA A 90 13.67 1.68 -1.78
N ASN A 91 14.64 2.58 -1.66
CA ASN A 91 15.22 3.22 -2.82
C ASN A 91 15.82 2.14 -3.74
N ALA A 92 15.44 2.16 -5.02
CA ALA A 92 15.97 1.19 -5.98
C ALA A 92 17.49 1.21 -6.05
N GLY A 93 18.11 2.36 -5.79
CA GLY A 93 19.56 2.52 -5.73
C GLY A 93 20.23 1.77 -4.57
N ASN A 94 19.47 1.26 -3.59
CA ASN A 94 20.02 0.45 -2.50
C ASN A 94 20.44 -0.95 -2.98
N PHE A 95 19.97 -1.35 -4.15
CA PHE A 95 20.25 -2.68 -4.73
C PHE A 95 21.18 -2.54 -5.92
N SER A 96 22.00 -3.54 -6.17
CA SER A 96 22.85 -3.51 -7.36
C SER A 96 21.99 -3.46 -8.62
N PRO A 97 22.45 -2.79 -9.70
CA PRO A 97 21.68 -2.72 -10.95
C PRO A 97 21.28 -4.09 -11.51
N SER A 98 22.17 -5.07 -11.41
CA SER A 98 21.88 -6.42 -11.90
C SER A 98 20.86 -7.16 -11.04
N ALA A 99 20.81 -6.89 -9.73
CA ALA A 99 19.83 -7.50 -8.83
C ALA A 99 18.45 -6.84 -8.96
N CYS A 100 18.41 -5.52 -9.15
CA CYS A 100 17.19 -4.74 -9.17
C CYS A 100 16.49 -4.76 -10.53
N GLY A 101 17.22 -4.55 -11.61
CA GLY A 101 16.61 -4.33 -12.93
C GLY A 101 15.67 -3.14 -12.88
N GLN A 102 16.23 -1.96 -12.56
CA GLN A 102 15.44 -0.76 -12.31
C GLN A 102 14.63 -0.32 -13.51
N VAL A 103 13.35 -0.04 -13.29
CA VAL A 103 12.43 0.52 -14.27
C VAL A 103 11.61 1.62 -13.60
N THR A 104 11.00 2.50 -14.39
CA THR A 104 10.06 3.48 -13.86
C THR A 104 8.66 2.88 -13.87
N ALA A 105 8.02 2.84 -12.70
CA ALA A 105 6.62 2.44 -12.55
C ALA A 105 5.76 3.68 -12.36
N HIS A 106 4.52 3.63 -12.84
CA HIS A 106 3.57 4.74 -12.74
C HIS A 106 2.29 4.37 -12.00
N TRP A 107 2.11 3.09 -11.64
CA TRP A 107 0.88 2.61 -11.04
C TRP A 107 1.15 1.63 -9.92
N LEU A 108 0.31 1.70 -8.89
CA LEU A 108 0.22 0.68 -7.84
C LEU A 108 -1.09 -0.08 -8.02
N LYS A 109 -1.01 -1.39 -7.87
CA LYS A 109 -2.15 -2.28 -7.75
C LYS A 109 -2.33 -2.59 -6.28
N ILE A 110 -3.53 -2.35 -5.77
CA ILE A 110 -3.79 -2.44 -4.33
C ILE A 110 -5.01 -3.32 -4.12
N TYR A 111 -4.82 -4.41 -3.35
CA TYR A 111 -5.93 -5.22 -2.87
C TYR A 111 -6.25 -4.80 -1.45
N PRO A 112 -7.49 -4.39 -1.15
CA PRO A 112 -7.88 -4.26 0.26
C PRO A 112 -7.64 -5.58 1.00
N PRO A 113 -7.45 -5.56 2.33
CA PRO A 113 -7.14 -6.79 3.07
C PRO A 113 -8.11 -7.92 2.80
N ASP A 114 -7.58 -9.13 2.61
CA ASP A 114 -8.33 -10.37 2.37
C ASP A 114 -9.27 -10.33 1.17
N GLN A 115 -8.91 -9.58 0.14
CA GLN A 115 -9.70 -9.47 -1.08
C GLN A 115 -8.83 -9.60 -2.31
N PHE A 116 -9.45 -9.97 -3.43
CA PHE A 116 -8.77 -10.15 -4.70
C PHE A 116 -9.34 -9.27 -5.81
N THR A 117 -10.12 -8.24 -5.46
CA THR A 117 -10.54 -7.21 -6.40
C THR A 117 -9.61 -6.03 -6.26
N ALA A 118 -8.90 -5.72 -7.32
CA ALA A 118 -7.85 -4.70 -7.30
C ALA A 118 -8.40 -3.30 -7.39
N LEU A 119 -7.77 -2.40 -6.63
CA LEU A 119 -7.83 -0.96 -6.84
C LEU A 119 -6.50 -0.51 -7.43
N TYR A 120 -6.51 0.58 -8.17
CA TYR A 120 -5.30 1.12 -8.79
C TYR A 120 -5.11 2.57 -8.39
N ALA A 121 -3.87 2.94 -8.11
CA ALA A 121 -3.51 4.32 -7.80
C ALA A 121 -2.32 4.75 -8.65
N ARG A 122 -2.40 5.96 -9.19
CA ARG A 122 -1.25 6.52 -9.90
C ARG A 122 -0.16 6.90 -8.91
N PHE A 123 1.02 6.38 -9.14
CA PHE A 123 2.17 6.67 -8.29
C PHE A 123 3.45 6.35 -9.05
N THR A 124 4.26 7.37 -9.31
CA THR A 124 5.49 7.20 -10.08
C THR A 124 6.67 6.97 -9.14
N ALA A 125 7.40 5.89 -9.39
CA ALA A 125 8.58 5.56 -8.61
C ALA A 125 9.54 4.69 -9.43
N GLN A 126 10.80 4.66 -9.00
CA GLN A 126 11.78 3.73 -9.54
C GLN A 126 11.57 2.37 -8.87
N ALA A 127 11.29 1.37 -9.68
CA ALA A 127 10.93 0.03 -9.22
C ALA A 127 11.99 -0.98 -9.60
N CYS A 128 12.23 -1.95 -8.73
CA CYS A 128 13.03 -3.13 -9.06
C CYS A 128 12.13 -4.14 -9.76
N SER A 129 12.44 -4.45 -11.03
CA SER A 129 11.63 -5.39 -11.83
C SER A 129 11.94 -6.84 -11.51
N LYS A 130 13.07 -7.10 -10.86
CA LYS A 130 13.54 -8.47 -10.55
C LYS A 130 13.22 -8.84 -9.12
N LYS A 131 13.12 -10.14 -8.88
CA LYS A 131 13.04 -10.68 -7.53
C LYS A 131 14.38 -10.51 -6.83
N ILE A 132 14.35 -9.88 -5.65
CA ILE A 132 15.57 -9.63 -4.87
C ILE A 132 15.72 -10.73 -3.85
N SER A 133 16.89 -11.37 -3.84
CA SER A 133 17.18 -12.45 -2.89
C SER A 133 17.20 -11.92 -1.45
N GLY A 134 16.38 -12.55 -0.60
CA GLY A 134 16.35 -12.24 0.84
C GLY A 134 15.70 -10.91 1.21
N SER A 135 15.09 -10.21 0.26
CA SER A 135 14.51 -8.90 0.53
C SER A 135 13.36 -8.59 -0.45
N THR A 136 12.62 -7.52 -0.17
CA THR A 136 11.65 -6.94 -1.09
C THR A 136 11.83 -5.44 -1.11
N GLN A 137 11.56 -4.82 -2.25
CA GLN A 137 11.61 -3.37 -2.34
C GLN A 137 10.45 -2.72 -1.58
N LEU A 138 9.29 -3.36 -1.58
CA LEU A 138 8.08 -2.85 -0.94
C LEU A 138 7.81 -3.58 0.36
N MET A 139 7.35 -2.83 1.37
CA MET A 139 6.84 -3.40 2.62
C MET A 139 5.53 -2.68 2.97
N ILE A 140 4.61 -3.40 3.61
CA ILE A 140 3.31 -2.87 3.96
C ILE A 140 3.02 -3.07 5.45
N LEU A 141 2.51 -2.03 6.08
CA LEU A 141 2.05 -2.07 7.46
C LEU A 141 0.53 -2.31 7.47
N PRO A 142 -0.04 -2.73 8.61
CA PRO A 142 -1.47 -3.00 8.65
C PRO A 142 -2.31 -1.72 8.65
N ILE A 143 -3.60 -1.89 8.34
CA ILE A 143 -4.59 -0.81 8.36
C ILE A 143 -4.67 -0.19 9.76
N ARG A 144 -4.70 1.14 9.79
CA ARG A 144 -4.87 1.96 11.00
C ARG A 144 -5.94 3.03 10.78
N PRO A 145 -6.60 3.52 11.86
CA PRO A 145 -7.63 4.55 11.73
C PRO A 145 -7.09 5.88 11.23
N GLY A 146 -7.95 6.60 10.52
CA GLY A 146 -7.66 7.95 10.05
C GLY A 146 -6.82 7.99 8.80
N ALA A 147 -6.65 9.18 8.22
CA ALA A 147 -5.75 9.39 7.10
C ALA A 147 -4.30 9.33 7.59
N GLY A 148 -3.39 8.85 6.73
CA GLY A 148 -1.97 8.87 7.03
C GLY A 148 -1.45 10.31 7.09
N SER A 149 -0.68 10.61 8.14
CA SER A 149 -0.08 11.94 8.30
C SER A 149 1.41 11.80 8.58
N PRO A 150 2.23 12.83 8.33
CA PRO A 150 3.67 12.75 8.61
C PRO A 150 3.99 12.35 10.05
N GLY A 151 3.17 12.75 11.03
CA GLY A 151 3.37 12.39 12.41
C GLY A 151 3.07 10.93 12.76
N SER A 152 2.41 10.18 11.86
CA SER A 152 2.11 8.77 12.05
C SER A 152 3.02 7.84 11.26
N VAL A 153 4.03 8.37 10.60
CA VAL A 153 5.03 7.55 9.89
C VAL A 153 5.77 6.69 10.89
N PRO A 154 5.86 5.35 10.62
CA PRO A 154 6.55 4.44 11.54
C PRO A 154 8.03 4.67 11.65
#